data_756fbdb34322001a22ee4295b8566543
#
_entry.id   756fbdb34322001a22ee4295b8566543
#
_cell.length_a   1.000
_cell.length_b   1.000
_cell.length_c   1.000
_cell.angle_alpha   90.00
_cell.angle_beta   90.00
_cell.angle_gamma   90.00
#
_symmetry.space_group_name_H-M   'P 1'
#
loop_
_entity.id
_entity.type
_entity.pdbx_description
1 polymer ?
#
loop_
_entity_poly.entity_id
_entity_poly.type
_entity_poly.pdbx_seq_one_letter_code
_entity_poly.pdbx_strand_id
1 'polypeptide(L)'
;MARRHPAIDVDAAVLYVDNGHVLTSAGAAAALDLCLYMVRQDYGSAVAADTARLSVMPLERAGGQAQFIVHEPPVPSGTTLRPLLNWMEENLGEQLDITTIAAKATMSTRTLNRRFQEQIGTTPLQWLHHARLRQAQFLLETTDHSIERVAGQVGFNAVTTFRERFRDLVGTSPQRYRTQFRTSR
;
A
#
# COMPACT_ATOMS: atom_id res chain seq x y z
N MET A 1 23.13 -10.43 -1.40
CA MET A 1 23.70 -10.11 -2.71
C MET A 1 24.83 -9.11 -2.55
N ALA A 2 24.63 -7.94 -1.96
CA ALA A 2 25.67 -6.91 -1.75
C ALA A 2 26.98 -7.43 -1.13
N ARG A 3 26.92 -8.31 -0.11
CA ARG A 3 28.13 -8.91 0.50
C ARG A 3 28.95 -9.80 -0.43
N ARG A 4 28.33 -10.43 -1.44
CA ARG A 4 29.01 -11.31 -2.40
C ARG A 4 29.51 -10.57 -3.63
N HIS A 5 28.94 -9.42 -3.92
CA HIS A 5 29.23 -8.61 -5.11
C HIS A 5 29.32 -7.13 -4.72
N PRO A 6 30.43 -6.70 -4.11
CA PRO A 6 30.57 -5.33 -3.58
C PRO A 6 30.63 -4.24 -4.68
N ALA A 7 30.82 -4.65 -5.93
CA ALA A 7 30.81 -3.74 -7.08
C ALA A 7 29.38 -3.46 -7.62
N ILE A 8 28.37 -4.13 -7.08
CA ILE A 8 26.97 -3.94 -7.50
C ILE A 8 26.28 -3.10 -6.43
N ASP A 9 25.71 -1.97 -6.84
CA ASP A 9 24.83 -1.17 -5.99
C ASP A 9 23.49 -1.89 -5.88
N VAL A 10 23.05 -2.17 -4.63
CA VAL A 10 21.83 -2.90 -4.33
C VAL A 10 20.89 -2.00 -3.54
N ASP A 11 19.86 -1.50 -4.21
CA ASP A 11 18.76 -0.81 -3.54
C ASP A 11 17.74 -1.84 -3.00
N ALA A 12 17.72 -2.00 -1.68
CA ALA A 12 16.80 -2.94 -1.01
C ALA A 12 15.40 -2.36 -0.78
N ALA A 13 15.19 -1.08 -1.05
CA ALA A 13 13.93 -0.37 -0.78
C ALA A 13 12.96 -0.36 -1.97
N VAL A 14 13.39 -0.84 -3.16
CA VAL A 14 12.59 -0.82 -4.38
C VAL A 14 12.21 -2.23 -4.84
N LEU A 15 11.08 -2.35 -5.54
CA LEU A 15 10.60 -3.62 -6.08
C LEU A 15 11.38 -4.04 -7.34
N TYR A 16 11.80 -3.08 -8.14
CA TYR A 16 12.61 -3.29 -9.35
C TYR A 16 13.48 -2.06 -9.60
N VAL A 17 14.54 -2.27 -10.37
CA VAL A 17 15.43 -1.21 -10.87
C VAL A 17 15.48 -1.31 -12.39
N ASP A 18 15.32 -0.16 -13.05
CA ASP A 18 15.56 0.03 -14.47
C ASP A 18 16.77 0.97 -14.62
N ASN A 19 17.86 0.46 -15.21
CA ASN A 19 19.04 1.27 -15.54
C ASN A 19 19.17 1.55 -17.04
N GLY A 20 18.11 1.32 -17.82
CA GLY A 20 18.05 1.55 -19.27
C GLY A 20 18.56 0.38 -20.11
N HIS A 21 19.41 -0.50 -19.59
CA HIS A 21 19.96 -1.66 -20.29
C HIS A 21 19.58 -2.98 -19.63
N VAL A 22 19.44 -2.96 -18.32
CA VAL A 22 19.14 -4.16 -17.52
C VAL A 22 18.02 -3.82 -16.55
N LEU A 23 17.01 -4.66 -16.52
CA LEU A 23 15.89 -4.59 -15.59
C LEU A 23 16.07 -5.69 -14.56
N THR A 24 15.99 -5.33 -13.29
CA THR A 24 16.12 -6.29 -12.19
C THR A 24 14.96 -6.14 -11.22
N SER A 25 14.49 -7.27 -10.68
CA SER A 25 13.45 -7.29 -9.66
C SER A 25 13.95 -7.84 -8.34
N ALA A 26 13.34 -7.40 -7.26
CA ALA A 26 13.74 -7.77 -5.91
C ALA A 26 13.34 -9.21 -5.50
N GLY A 27 12.59 -9.93 -6.32
CA GLY A 27 12.18 -11.31 -6.10
C GLY A 27 11.04 -11.74 -7.00
N ALA A 28 10.57 -12.98 -6.88
CA ALA A 28 9.56 -13.56 -7.77
C ALA A 28 8.26 -12.73 -7.82
N ALA A 29 7.75 -12.28 -6.67
CA ALA A 29 6.57 -11.42 -6.63
C ALA A 29 6.82 -10.03 -7.23
N ALA A 30 8.01 -9.47 -7.07
CA ALA A 30 8.40 -8.19 -7.66
C ALA A 30 8.69 -8.29 -9.18
N ALA A 31 8.92 -9.50 -9.70
CA ALA A 31 9.05 -9.71 -11.15
C ALA A 31 7.73 -9.40 -11.88
N LEU A 32 6.59 -9.64 -11.26
CA LEU A 32 5.29 -9.27 -11.83
C LEU A 32 5.09 -7.75 -11.90
N ASP A 33 5.56 -7.01 -10.87
CA ASP A 33 5.55 -5.54 -10.91
C ASP A 33 6.46 -5.01 -12.00
N LEU A 34 7.63 -5.63 -12.19
CA LEU A 34 8.53 -5.31 -13.30
C LEU A 34 7.86 -5.58 -14.66
N CYS A 35 7.15 -6.71 -14.83
CA CYS A 35 6.41 -6.99 -16.06
C CYS A 35 5.32 -5.93 -16.33
N LEU A 36 4.56 -5.52 -15.31
CA LEU A 36 3.57 -4.44 -15.46
C LEU A 36 4.23 -3.09 -15.80
N TYR A 37 5.40 -2.81 -15.21
CA TYR A 37 6.18 -1.64 -15.59
C TYR A 37 6.58 -1.67 -17.06
N MET A 38 7.08 -2.80 -17.57
CA MET A 38 7.45 -2.98 -18.99
C MET A 38 6.23 -2.80 -19.91
N VAL A 39 5.10 -3.43 -19.58
CA VAL A 39 3.84 -3.25 -20.34
C VAL A 39 3.41 -1.79 -20.35
N ARG A 40 3.57 -1.08 -19.23
CA ARG A 40 3.23 0.35 -19.16
C ARG A 40 4.15 1.20 -20.04
N GLN A 41 5.42 0.88 -20.11
CA GLN A 41 6.39 1.60 -20.97
C GLN A 41 6.10 1.35 -22.46
N ASP A 42 5.83 0.11 -22.82
CA ASP A 42 5.69 -0.29 -24.23
C ASP A 42 4.28 0.02 -24.79
N TYR A 43 3.22 -0.15 -23.98
CA TYR A 43 1.82 -0.12 -24.43
C TYR A 43 0.96 0.94 -23.72
N GLY A 44 1.51 1.64 -22.77
CA GLY A 44 0.82 2.70 -22.01
C GLY A 44 0.03 2.21 -20.79
N SER A 45 -0.42 3.20 -20.01
CA SER A 45 -1.03 2.94 -18.70
C SER A 45 -2.36 2.21 -18.76
N ALA A 46 -3.14 2.38 -19.83
CA ALA A 46 -4.44 1.71 -19.99
C ALA A 46 -4.25 0.19 -20.14
N VAL A 47 -3.34 -0.23 -21.04
CA VAL A 47 -3.05 -1.66 -21.27
C VAL A 47 -2.43 -2.29 -20.03
N ALA A 48 -1.53 -1.58 -19.33
CA ALA A 48 -0.96 -2.05 -18.08
C ALA A 48 -2.02 -2.25 -16.99
N ALA A 49 -3.01 -1.35 -16.89
CA ALA A 49 -4.12 -1.47 -15.94
C ALA A 49 -5.01 -2.68 -16.25
N ASP A 50 -5.31 -2.95 -17.51
CA ASP A 50 -6.07 -4.12 -17.92
C ASP A 50 -5.30 -5.42 -17.63
N THR A 51 -4.00 -5.44 -17.92
CA THR A 51 -3.11 -6.57 -17.60
C THR A 51 -3.06 -6.83 -16.09
N ALA A 52 -2.95 -5.78 -15.27
CA ALA A 52 -2.94 -5.89 -13.82
C ALA A 52 -4.27 -6.49 -13.29
N ARG A 53 -5.41 -6.07 -13.83
CA ARG A 53 -6.73 -6.62 -13.47
C ARG A 53 -6.84 -8.10 -13.82
N LEU A 54 -6.43 -8.49 -15.01
CA LEU A 54 -6.43 -9.90 -15.44
C LEU A 54 -5.53 -10.77 -14.56
N SER A 55 -4.44 -10.19 -14.05
CA SER A 55 -3.50 -10.86 -13.15
C SER A 55 -3.93 -10.80 -11.68
N VAL A 56 -5.08 -10.19 -11.36
CA VAL A 56 -5.58 -9.94 -9.99
C VAL A 56 -4.52 -9.21 -9.14
N MET A 57 -3.80 -8.29 -9.76
CA MET A 57 -2.71 -7.53 -9.14
C MET A 57 -3.05 -6.03 -9.11
N PRO A 58 -2.60 -5.29 -8.10
CA PRO A 58 -2.62 -3.84 -8.18
C PRO A 58 -1.69 -3.39 -9.32
N LEU A 59 -2.11 -2.35 -10.07
CA LEU A 59 -1.32 -1.79 -11.17
C LEU A 59 0.06 -1.30 -10.70
N GLU A 60 0.14 -0.84 -9.46
CA GLU A 60 1.35 -0.31 -8.87
C GLU A 60 1.39 -0.64 -7.38
N ARG A 61 2.52 -1.17 -6.92
CA ARG A 61 2.81 -1.35 -5.49
C ARG A 61 3.86 -0.34 -5.08
N ALA A 62 3.66 0.33 -3.95
CA ALA A 62 4.68 1.22 -3.40
C ALA A 62 5.96 0.41 -3.12
N GLY A 63 7.08 0.86 -3.66
CA GLY A 63 8.41 0.43 -3.21
C GLY A 63 8.54 0.73 -1.72
N GLY A 64 9.28 -0.09 -0.98
CA GLY A 64 9.39 0.05 0.49
C GLY A 64 8.62 -1.02 1.26
N GLN A 65 7.94 -1.95 0.60
CA GLN A 65 7.75 -3.27 1.18
C GLN A 65 9.12 -3.95 1.19
N ALA A 66 9.94 -3.61 2.18
CA ALA A 66 11.16 -4.32 2.46
C ALA A 66 10.84 -5.81 2.37
N GLN A 67 11.64 -6.55 1.61
CA GLN A 67 11.54 -8.00 1.52
C GLN A 67 11.93 -8.60 2.88
N PHE A 68 11.01 -8.52 3.83
CA PHE A 68 11.18 -9.18 5.11
C PHE A 68 10.77 -10.64 4.97
N ILE A 69 11.65 -11.44 4.40
CA ILE A 69 11.86 -12.78 4.92
C ILE A 69 13.02 -12.66 5.92
N VAL A 70 12.81 -11.96 6.98
CA VAL A 70 13.44 -12.32 8.24
C VAL A 70 12.61 -13.50 8.72
N HIS A 71 13.16 -14.70 8.66
CA HIS A 71 12.73 -15.81 9.52
C HIS A 71 13.04 -15.36 10.96
N GLU A 72 12.24 -14.48 11.50
CA GLU A 72 12.16 -14.35 12.94
C GLU A 72 11.43 -15.59 13.47
N PRO A 73 11.94 -16.18 14.56
CA PRO A 73 11.23 -17.25 15.25
C PRO A 73 9.80 -16.76 15.53
N PRO A 74 8.78 -17.62 15.48
CA PRO A 74 7.40 -17.23 15.69
C PRO A 74 7.28 -16.42 16.98
N VAL A 75 6.90 -15.16 16.86
CA VAL A 75 6.68 -14.27 18.00
C VAL A 75 5.61 -14.91 18.87
N PRO A 76 5.82 -15.07 20.19
CA PRO A 76 4.81 -15.66 21.07
C PRO A 76 3.44 -15.02 20.86
N SER A 77 2.38 -15.84 20.82
CA SER A 77 1.01 -15.47 20.41
C SER A 77 0.42 -14.24 21.12
N GLY A 78 0.98 -13.80 22.26
CA GLY A 78 0.56 -12.62 23.01
C GLY A 78 1.16 -11.28 22.55
N THR A 79 2.07 -11.27 21.56
CA THR A 79 2.80 -10.07 21.12
C THR A 79 2.46 -9.62 19.69
N THR A 80 1.65 -10.36 18.96
CA THR A 80 1.28 -10.02 17.56
C THR A 80 0.32 -8.83 17.49
N LEU A 81 0.56 -7.94 16.53
CA LEU A 81 -0.35 -6.82 16.23
C LEU A 81 -1.59 -7.24 15.43
N ARG A 82 -1.72 -8.51 15.03
CA ARG A 82 -2.81 -8.99 14.17
C ARG A 82 -4.22 -8.64 14.68
N PRO A 83 -4.56 -8.84 15.97
CA PRO A 83 -5.89 -8.45 16.48
C PRO A 83 -6.14 -6.94 16.39
N LEU A 84 -5.09 -6.12 16.58
CA LEU A 84 -5.18 -4.68 16.45
C LEU A 84 -5.38 -4.26 15.00
N LEU A 85 -4.68 -4.88 14.06
CA LEU A 85 -4.83 -4.60 12.63
C LEU A 85 -6.24 -4.95 12.14
N ASN A 86 -6.77 -6.10 12.52
CA ASN A 86 -8.15 -6.49 12.20
C ASN A 86 -9.15 -5.47 12.73
N TRP A 87 -9.00 -5.06 13.99
CA TRP A 87 -9.85 -4.02 14.57
C TRP A 87 -9.73 -2.68 13.83
N MET A 88 -8.53 -2.28 13.43
CA MET A 88 -8.33 -1.06 12.63
C MET A 88 -9.01 -1.17 11.26
N GLU A 89 -8.96 -2.32 10.60
CA GLU A 89 -9.66 -2.58 9.33
C GLU A 89 -11.19 -2.52 9.47
N GLU A 90 -11.74 -3.06 10.55
CA GLU A 90 -13.18 -3.00 10.85
C GLU A 90 -13.66 -1.58 11.16
N ASN A 91 -12.76 -0.67 11.58
CA ASN A 91 -13.08 0.67 12.05
C ASN A 91 -12.46 1.79 11.18
N LEU A 92 -12.17 1.53 9.89
CA LEU A 92 -11.52 2.51 9.00
C LEU A 92 -12.28 3.82 8.88
N GLY A 93 -13.61 3.80 8.97
CA GLY A 93 -14.48 4.98 8.90
C GLY A 93 -14.44 5.85 10.15
N GLU A 94 -13.98 5.32 11.29
CA GLU A 94 -13.96 6.02 12.56
C GLU A 94 -12.76 6.99 12.67
N GLN A 95 -12.87 7.95 13.62
CA GLN A 95 -11.80 8.89 13.90
C GLN A 95 -10.71 8.24 14.75
N LEU A 96 -9.82 7.50 14.08
CA LEU A 96 -8.70 6.81 14.73
C LEU A 96 -7.46 7.71 14.76
N ASP A 97 -7.08 8.14 15.95
CA ASP A 97 -5.79 8.78 16.22
C ASP A 97 -4.82 7.82 16.88
N ILE A 98 -3.56 8.23 17.03
CA ILE A 98 -2.51 7.39 17.61
C ILE A 98 -2.81 7.01 19.06
N THR A 99 -3.51 7.86 19.80
CA THR A 99 -3.85 7.64 21.21
C THR A 99 -4.96 6.61 21.34
N THR A 100 -5.99 6.68 20.51
CA THR A 100 -7.08 5.70 20.42
C THR A 100 -6.55 4.31 20.03
N ILE A 101 -5.68 4.25 19.03
CA ILE A 101 -5.08 2.98 18.58
C ILE A 101 -4.19 2.39 19.69
N ALA A 102 -3.41 3.21 20.38
CA ALA A 102 -2.55 2.78 21.48
C ALA A 102 -3.36 2.27 22.69
N ALA A 103 -4.45 2.98 23.04
CA ALA A 103 -5.37 2.57 24.09
C ALA A 103 -6.04 1.21 23.76
N LYS A 104 -6.49 1.02 22.52
CA LYS A 104 -7.03 -0.27 22.05
C LYS A 104 -6.04 -1.42 22.19
N ALA A 105 -4.77 -1.14 21.92
CA ALA A 105 -3.69 -2.12 22.05
C ALA A 105 -3.18 -2.30 23.49
N THR A 106 -3.68 -1.52 24.44
CA THR A 106 -3.20 -1.48 25.84
C THR A 106 -1.69 -1.17 25.90
N MET A 107 -1.23 -0.24 25.06
CA MET A 107 0.16 0.15 24.90
C MET A 107 0.34 1.67 24.99
N SER A 108 1.53 2.13 25.35
CA SER A 108 1.90 3.51 25.12
C SER A 108 2.09 3.79 23.62
N THR A 109 1.91 5.04 23.17
CA THR A 109 2.14 5.44 21.77
C THR A 109 3.56 5.13 21.29
N ARG A 110 4.56 5.28 22.18
CA ARG A 110 5.97 4.92 21.91
C ARG A 110 6.12 3.42 21.65
N THR A 111 5.51 2.57 22.50
CA THR A 111 5.57 1.11 22.35
C THR A 111 4.86 0.67 21.08
N LEU A 112 3.70 1.25 20.79
CA LEU A 112 2.93 0.97 19.58
C LEU A 112 3.74 1.29 18.32
N ASN A 113 4.33 2.50 18.22
CA ASN A 113 5.14 2.89 17.07
C ASN A 113 6.33 1.95 16.86
N ARG A 114 7.05 1.61 17.95
CA ARG A 114 8.18 0.68 17.89
C ARG A 114 7.75 -0.69 17.37
N ARG A 115 6.66 -1.27 17.91
CA ARG A 115 6.15 -2.58 17.47
C ARG A 115 5.64 -2.57 16.03
N PHE A 116 4.97 -1.50 15.61
CA PHE A 116 4.56 -1.34 14.21
C PHE A 116 5.77 -1.32 13.28
N GLN A 117 6.82 -0.57 13.66
CA GLN A 117 8.05 -0.54 12.87
C GLN A 117 8.74 -1.90 12.81
N GLU A 118 8.79 -2.62 13.95
CA GLU A 118 9.41 -3.95 14.06
C GLU A 118 8.64 -5.02 13.29
N GLN A 119 7.29 -5.04 13.36
CA GLN A 119 6.47 -6.12 12.80
C GLN A 119 5.90 -5.82 11.41
N ILE A 120 5.74 -4.56 11.03
CA ILE A 120 5.05 -4.14 9.82
C ILE A 120 5.92 -3.25 8.93
N GLY A 121 6.99 -2.65 9.47
CA GLY A 121 7.91 -1.78 8.72
C GLY A 121 7.38 -0.36 8.49
N THR A 122 6.28 0.04 9.16
CA THR A 122 5.66 1.37 8.99
C THR A 122 5.11 1.89 10.32
N THR A 123 4.54 3.11 10.33
CA THR A 123 3.86 3.64 11.51
C THR A 123 2.37 3.27 11.51
N PRO A 124 1.69 3.25 12.70
CA PRO A 124 0.25 2.96 12.78
C PRO A 124 -0.60 3.87 11.91
N LEU A 125 -0.31 5.18 11.88
CA LEU A 125 -1.07 6.14 11.09
C LEU A 125 -0.80 6.01 9.57
N GLN A 126 0.42 5.72 9.16
CA GLN A 126 0.72 5.43 7.76
C GLN A 126 -0.02 4.17 7.30
N TRP A 127 0.02 3.11 8.09
CA TRP A 127 -0.72 1.88 7.80
C TRP A 127 -2.23 2.16 7.67
N LEU A 128 -2.81 2.93 8.61
CA LEU A 128 -4.22 3.33 8.58
C LEU A 128 -4.57 4.09 7.31
N HIS A 129 -3.74 5.06 6.91
CA HIS A 129 -3.97 5.81 5.67
C HIS A 129 -3.94 4.91 4.43
N HIS A 130 -2.99 3.98 4.36
CA HIS A 130 -2.92 3.00 3.27
C HIS A 130 -4.17 2.10 3.25
N ALA A 131 -4.62 1.60 4.40
CA ALA A 131 -5.83 0.77 4.49
C ALA A 131 -7.08 1.55 4.04
N ARG A 132 -7.24 2.81 4.47
CA ARG A 132 -8.32 3.70 4.05
C ARG A 132 -8.32 3.95 2.54
N LEU A 133 -7.14 4.15 1.95
CA LEU A 133 -7.04 4.42 0.52
C LEU A 133 -7.31 3.15 -0.32
N ARG A 134 -6.91 1.96 0.14
CA ARG A 134 -7.32 0.69 -0.49
C ARG A 134 -8.84 0.51 -0.46
N GLN A 135 -9.47 0.77 0.67
CA GLN A 135 -10.93 0.72 0.79
C GLN A 135 -11.61 1.76 -0.11
N ALA A 136 -11.02 2.97 -0.23
CA ALA A 136 -11.53 3.99 -1.13
C ALA A 136 -11.45 3.55 -2.61
N GLN A 137 -10.36 2.92 -3.03
CA GLN A 137 -10.23 2.36 -4.38
C GLN A 137 -11.35 1.35 -4.64
N PHE A 138 -11.57 0.40 -3.74
CA PHE A 138 -12.68 -0.57 -3.84
C PHE A 138 -14.04 0.11 -3.98
N LEU A 139 -14.35 1.13 -3.16
CA LEU A 139 -15.60 1.87 -3.24
C LEU A 139 -15.74 2.67 -4.55
N LEU A 140 -14.64 3.23 -5.05
CA LEU A 140 -14.64 3.95 -6.34
C LEU A 140 -14.89 3.03 -7.52
N GLU A 141 -14.45 1.78 -7.45
CA GLU A 141 -14.64 0.75 -8.48
C GLU A 141 -16.05 0.15 -8.44
N THR A 142 -16.59 -0.07 -7.24
CA THR A 142 -17.81 -0.87 -7.03
C THR A 142 -19.07 -0.05 -6.79
N THR A 143 -18.97 1.25 -6.48
CA THR A 143 -20.14 2.09 -6.14
C THR A 143 -20.20 3.40 -6.93
N ASP A 144 -21.40 4.00 -7.01
CA ASP A 144 -21.63 5.33 -7.59
C ASP A 144 -21.57 6.46 -6.54
N HIS A 145 -21.05 6.18 -5.36
CA HIS A 145 -20.95 7.18 -4.31
C HIS A 145 -20.11 8.37 -4.76
N SER A 146 -20.49 9.59 -4.38
CA SER A 146 -19.68 10.79 -4.65
C SER A 146 -18.29 10.66 -4.00
N ILE A 147 -17.31 11.41 -4.51
CA ILE A 147 -15.95 11.41 -3.95
C ILE A 147 -15.98 11.84 -2.47
N GLU A 148 -16.86 12.80 -2.13
CA GLU A 148 -17.07 13.28 -0.78
C GLU A 148 -17.62 12.18 0.13
N ARG A 149 -18.59 11.41 -0.37
CA ARG A 149 -19.16 10.28 0.38
C ARG A 149 -18.12 9.18 0.59
N VAL A 150 -17.35 8.83 -0.42
CA VAL A 150 -16.25 7.85 -0.30
C VAL A 150 -15.23 8.32 0.75
N ALA A 151 -14.78 9.59 0.67
CA ALA A 151 -13.85 10.16 1.64
C ALA A 151 -14.35 10.02 3.08
N GLY A 152 -15.62 10.38 3.32
CA GLY A 152 -16.25 10.25 4.64
C GLY A 152 -16.34 8.79 5.11
N GLN A 153 -16.78 7.88 4.24
CA GLN A 153 -16.91 6.45 4.56
C GLN A 153 -15.59 5.79 4.96
N VAL A 154 -14.47 6.25 4.38
CA VAL A 154 -13.15 5.72 4.74
C VAL A 154 -12.44 6.56 5.81
N GLY A 155 -13.15 7.46 6.49
CA GLY A 155 -12.67 8.17 7.68
C GLY A 155 -11.79 9.41 7.41
N PHE A 156 -11.90 10.03 6.23
CA PHE A 156 -11.29 11.34 5.99
C PHE A 156 -12.27 12.47 6.32
N ASN A 157 -11.90 13.36 7.23
CA ASN A 157 -12.71 14.52 7.62
C ASN A 157 -12.76 15.61 6.55
N ALA A 158 -11.72 15.72 5.73
CA ALA A 158 -11.61 16.71 4.67
C ALA A 158 -11.37 16.02 3.33
N VAL A 159 -12.21 16.34 2.36
CA VAL A 159 -12.11 15.81 0.98
C VAL A 159 -10.82 16.26 0.29
N THR A 160 -10.33 17.45 0.63
CA THR A 160 -9.04 17.98 0.12
C THR A 160 -7.89 17.07 0.54
N THR A 161 -7.80 16.74 1.83
CA THR A 161 -6.78 15.82 2.38
C THR A 161 -6.90 14.43 1.75
N PHE A 162 -8.13 13.93 1.56
CA PHE A 162 -8.36 12.66 0.87
C PHE A 162 -7.80 12.70 -0.56
N ARG A 163 -8.11 13.75 -1.35
CA ARG A 163 -7.64 13.88 -2.74
C ARG A 163 -6.13 13.98 -2.84
N GLU A 164 -5.49 14.70 -1.93
CA GLU A 164 -4.02 14.80 -1.86
C GLU A 164 -3.41 13.43 -1.56
N ARG A 165 -3.81 12.80 -0.45
CA ARG A 165 -3.29 11.49 -0.05
C ARG A 165 -3.55 10.39 -1.09
N PHE A 166 -4.73 10.42 -1.72
CA PHE A 166 -5.05 9.48 -2.79
C PHE A 166 -4.12 9.67 -3.99
N ARG A 167 -3.86 10.93 -4.39
CA ARG A 167 -2.93 11.23 -5.49
C ARG A 167 -1.50 10.83 -5.17
N ASP A 168 -1.04 11.11 -3.96
CA ASP A 168 0.31 10.77 -3.52
C ASP A 168 0.55 9.25 -3.54
N LEU A 169 -0.45 8.46 -3.15
CA LEU A 169 -0.31 7.00 -3.07
C LEU A 169 -0.63 6.30 -4.40
N VAL A 170 -1.67 6.76 -5.12
CA VAL A 170 -2.21 6.08 -6.30
C VAL A 170 -1.72 6.68 -7.62
N GLY A 171 -1.05 7.85 -7.56
CA GLY A 171 -0.50 8.54 -8.74
C GLY A 171 -1.54 9.29 -9.59
N THR A 172 -2.85 9.24 -9.23
CA THR A 172 -3.91 9.90 -9.98
C THR A 172 -5.03 10.41 -9.06
N SER A 173 -5.91 11.28 -9.56
CA SER A 173 -7.03 11.76 -8.75
C SER A 173 -8.12 10.69 -8.58
N PRO A 174 -8.90 10.70 -7.47
CA PRO A 174 -10.00 9.74 -7.26
C PRO A 174 -11.02 9.73 -8.41
N GLN A 175 -11.34 10.90 -8.98
CA GLN A 175 -12.26 11.01 -10.10
C GLN A 175 -11.69 10.35 -11.37
N ARG A 176 -10.43 10.62 -11.69
CA ARG A 176 -9.76 10.02 -12.85
C ARG A 176 -9.60 8.52 -12.67
N TYR A 177 -9.25 8.07 -11.47
CA TYR A 177 -9.20 6.67 -11.09
C TYR A 177 -10.54 5.98 -11.40
N ARG A 178 -11.66 6.51 -10.89
CA ARG A 178 -13.00 5.97 -11.16
C ARG A 178 -13.28 5.86 -12.65
N THR A 179 -13.02 6.90 -13.43
CA THR A 179 -13.28 6.89 -14.87
C THR A 179 -12.47 5.80 -15.57
N GLN A 180 -11.18 5.65 -15.22
CA GLN A 180 -10.31 4.64 -15.81
C GLN A 180 -10.78 3.21 -15.53
N PHE A 181 -11.29 2.95 -14.32
CA PHE A 181 -11.69 1.60 -13.90
C PHE A 181 -13.16 1.26 -14.24
N ARG A 182 -13.99 2.24 -14.63
CA ARG A 182 -15.40 2.02 -15.00
C ARG A 182 -15.69 2.08 -16.49
N THR A 183 -14.81 2.60 -17.31
CA THR A 183 -15.00 2.69 -18.78
C THR A 183 -14.93 1.32 -19.47
N SER A 184 -14.78 0.22 -18.72
CA SER A 184 -14.70 -1.16 -19.20
C SER A 184 -15.98 -1.97 -18.93
N ARG A 185 -17.17 -1.35 -19.02
CA ARG A 185 -18.46 -2.05 -19.08
C ARG A 185 -19.19 -1.74 -20.36
#